data_d1e090f1a3fe3128b209d09596f7d908
#
_entry.id   d1e090f1a3fe3128b209d09596f7d908
#
_cell.length_a   1.000
_cell.length_b   1.000
_cell.length_c   1.000
_cell.angle_alpha   90.00
_cell.angle_beta   90.00
_cell.angle_gamma   90.00
#
_symmetry.space_group_name_H-M   'P 1'
#
loop_
_entity.id
_entity.type
_entity.pdbx_description
1 polymer ?
#
loop_
_entity_poly.entity_id
_entity_poly.type
_entity_poly.pdbx_seq_one_letter_code
_entity_poly.pdbx_strand_id
1 'polypeptide(L)'
;MRILYVHGIEAIGGAERDLIALLKTLDRHKWEPHVVCPGTGPFRNQLHAIAVPTHALSLPPWRKPRALFQRRSAVRHLEALVNQLDPGMIHVNDIWWVPHTVRAVAGRTFNLVPIVAHVRQEIEPAKVRRYELDCVEAVIAISRQIEQSLIAGGVSAKKVRTLYSGIDLSERQFAHDDQAIRQMIGLPNGAVLLGTVANLFPRKGYEVMLRALPAIVRAVPTVHYVIVGSDDHGYADRLKKLAQELKIADRVHIVGFQDPVQPFLASLDLYVHPALMEGFGIAVVEAMAMGKAVVATTTGGLPEVVVQGETGLLVPPGNVESLAATVVSLLQDDSRREQMGRCGRARAQERFSLDASVMHMEELYGELLAVQKGRG
;
A
#
# COMPACT_ATOMS: atom_id res chain seq x y z
N MET A 1 -16.14 -19.87 9.80
CA MET A 1 -14.80 -20.07 10.42
C MET A 1 -14.29 -18.75 10.95
N ARG A 2 -13.87 -18.69 12.22
CA ARG A 2 -13.40 -17.45 12.86
C ARG A 2 -11.94 -17.17 12.51
N ILE A 3 -11.63 -15.93 12.08
CA ILE A 3 -10.29 -15.44 11.81
C ILE A 3 -10.00 -14.25 12.74
N LEU A 4 -8.88 -14.31 13.46
CA LEU A 4 -8.42 -13.21 14.29
C LEU A 4 -7.35 -12.40 13.56
N TYR A 5 -7.68 -11.17 13.17
CA TYR A 5 -6.73 -10.22 12.60
C TYR A 5 -6.02 -9.46 13.73
N VAL A 6 -4.69 -9.40 13.68
CA VAL A 6 -3.87 -8.69 14.68
C VAL A 6 -3.26 -7.46 14.04
N HIS A 7 -3.62 -6.28 14.58
CA HIS A 7 -3.13 -4.98 14.12
C HIS A 7 -2.94 -4.03 15.31
N GLY A 8 -1.93 -3.18 15.29
CA GLY A 8 -1.56 -2.37 16.47
C GLY A 8 -1.42 -0.88 16.20
N ILE A 9 -2.00 -0.34 15.10
CA ILE A 9 -1.93 1.08 14.74
C ILE A 9 -3.34 1.68 14.77
N GLU A 10 -3.46 2.93 15.25
CA GLU A 10 -4.73 3.67 15.35
C GLU A 10 -5.05 4.45 14.07
N ALA A 11 -4.01 4.95 13.40
CA ALA A 11 -4.12 5.75 12.18
C ALA A 11 -4.52 4.89 10.98
N ILE A 12 -5.00 5.53 9.93
CA ILE A 12 -5.32 4.88 8.65
C ILE A 12 -4.26 5.26 7.62
N GLY A 13 -3.44 4.29 7.22
CA GLY A 13 -2.53 4.33 6.09
C GLY A 13 -2.93 3.36 5.00
N GLY A 14 -1.99 3.00 4.11
CA GLY A 14 -2.25 2.05 3.02
C GLY A 14 -2.56 0.63 3.52
N ALA A 15 -1.86 0.14 4.55
CA ALA A 15 -2.07 -1.19 5.12
C ALA A 15 -3.43 -1.34 5.79
N GLU A 16 -3.91 -0.28 6.46
CA GLU A 16 -5.20 -0.25 7.13
C GLU A 16 -6.35 -0.17 6.12
N ARG A 17 -6.20 0.64 5.07
CA ARG A 17 -7.17 0.71 3.96
C ARG A 17 -7.32 -0.63 3.26
N ASP A 18 -6.21 -1.30 2.97
CA ASP A 18 -6.18 -2.62 2.36
C ASP A 18 -6.86 -3.68 3.26
N LEU A 19 -6.61 -3.65 4.57
CA LEU A 19 -7.30 -4.53 5.51
C LEU A 19 -8.81 -4.23 5.61
N ILE A 20 -9.20 -2.95 5.67
CA ILE A 20 -10.63 -2.56 5.70
C ILE A 20 -11.32 -3.03 4.41
N ALA A 21 -10.69 -2.87 3.24
CA ALA A 21 -11.22 -3.31 1.96
C ALA A 21 -11.39 -4.83 1.92
N LEU A 22 -10.37 -5.60 2.35
CA LEU A 22 -10.46 -7.05 2.51
C LEU A 22 -11.66 -7.42 3.41
N LEU A 23 -11.76 -6.82 4.61
CA LEU A 23 -12.79 -7.12 5.58
C LEU A 23 -14.21 -6.73 5.12
N LYS A 24 -14.37 -5.74 4.26
CA LYS A 24 -15.64 -5.37 3.63
C LYS A 24 -16.12 -6.43 2.64
N THR A 25 -15.19 -7.00 1.86
CA THR A 25 -15.48 -7.86 0.70
C THR A 25 -15.47 -9.35 1.04
N LEU A 26 -14.81 -9.73 2.14
CA LEU A 26 -14.69 -11.11 2.61
C LEU A 26 -16.07 -11.79 2.73
N ASP A 27 -16.20 -13.04 2.25
CA ASP A 27 -17.44 -13.83 2.37
C ASP A 27 -17.78 -14.14 3.83
N ARG A 28 -18.74 -13.39 4.39
CA ARG A 28 -19.17 -13.50 5.80
C ARG A 28 -19.91 -14.79 6.12
N HIS A 29 -20.34 -15.56 5.14
CA HIS A 29 -20.90 -16.91 5.36
C HIS A 29 -19.81 -17.94 5.63
N LYS A 30 -18.63 -17.75 5.06
CA LYS A 30 -17.46 -18.62 5.26
C LYS A 30 -16.59 -18.15 6.42
N TRP A 31 -16.35 -16.83 6.51
CA TRP A 31 -15.36 -16.21 7.37
C TRP A 31 -15.98 -15.24 8.38
N GLU A 32 -15.70 -15.43 9.64
CA GLU A 32 -16.11 -14.56 10.75
C GLU A 32 -14.89 -13.78 11.26
N PRO A 33 -14.63 -12.56 10.75
CA PRO A 33 -13.46 -11.79 11.15
C PRO A 33 -13.65 -11.12 12.50
N HIS A 34 -12.63 -11.20 13.34
CA HIS A 34 -12.44 -10.43 14.56
C HIS A 34 -11.13 -9.67 14.45
N VAL A 35 -11.05 -8.43 14.95
CA VAL A 35 -9.84 -7.62 14.86
C VAL A 35 -9.35 -7.19 16.23
N VAL A 36 -8.10 -7.53 16.56
CA VAL A 36 -7.36 -6.90 17.66
C VAL A 36 -6.78 -5.59 17.16
N CYS A 37 -7.11 -4.50 17.82
CA CYS A 37 -6.58 -3.16 17.53
C CYS A 37 -6.54 -2.30 18.79
N PRO A 38 -5.87 -1.13 18.78
CA PRO A 38 -5.96 -0.16 19.86
C PRO A 38 -7.41 0.22 20.20
N GLY A 39 -7.65 0.62 21.44
CA GLY A 39 -9.00 0.88 21.97
C GLY A 39 -9.70 2.09 21.34
N THR A 40 -8.97 2.95 20.64
CA THR A 40 -9.43 4.22 20.05
C THR A 40 -8.86 4.39 18.64
N GLY A 41 -9.28 5.47 17.97
CA GLY A 41 -8.70 5.90 16.70
C GLY A 41 -9.55 5.63 15.46
N PRO A 42 -9.22 6.29 14.35
CA PRO A 42 -10.00 6.24 13.12
C PRO A 42 -10.09 4.84 12.50
N PHE A 43 -9.05 4.01 12.63
CA PHE A 43 -9.07 2.64 12.13
C PHE A 43 -10.18 1.82 12.80
N ARG A 44 -10.28 1.88 14.14
CA ARG A 44 -11.34 1.18 14.88
C ARG A 44 -12.73 1.67 14.50
N ASN A 45 -12.89 2.98 14.31
CA ASN A 45 -14.17 3.56 13.89
C ASN A 45 -14.63 3.03 12.53
N GLN A 46 -13.71 2.88 11.58
CA GLN A 46 -13.98 2.28 10.27
C GLN A 46 -14.39 0.80 10.39
N LEU A 47 -13.74 0.03 11.26
CA LEU A 47 -14.11 -1.38 11.51
C LEU A 47 -15.53 -1.49 12.09
N HIS A 48 -15.91 -0.60 13.01
CA HIS A 48 -17.27 -0.56 13.54
C HIS A 48 -18.31 -0.20 12.45
N ALA A 49 -17.97 0.74 11.55
CA ALA A 49 -18.86 1.13 10.45
C ALA A 49 -19.16 -0.02 9.49
N ILE A 50 -18.27 -1.01 9.39
CA ILE A 50 -18.48 -2.23 8.59
C ILE A 50 -18.89 -3.45 9.42
N ALA A 51 -19.34 -3.23 10.65
CA ALA A 51 -19.82 -4.27 11.59
C ALA A 51 -18.81 -5.41 11.83
N VAL A 52 -17.51 -5.08 11.97
CA VAL A 52 -16.46 -6.04 12.34
C VAL A 52 -16.24 -5.99 13.85
N PRO A 53 -16.36 -7.11 14.58
CA PRO A 53 -16.04 -7.20 16.00
C PRO A 53 -14.58 -6.81 16.28
N THR A 54 -14.38 -5.87 17.22
CA THR A 54 -13.05 -5.38 17.59
C THR A 54 -12.73 -5.67 19.05
N HIS A 55 -11.48 -6.02 19.32
CA HIS A 55 -10.95 -6.30 20.66
C HIS A 55 -9.85 -5.29 20.97
N ALA A 56 -10.08 -4.46 22.00
CA ALA A 56 -9.14 -3.42 22.38
C ALA A 56 -7.90 -4.02 23.06
N LEU A 57 -6.75 -3.94 22.39
CA LEU A 57 -5.47 -4.35 22.92
C LEU A 57 -4.34 -3.48 22.36
N SER A 58 -3.57 -2.84 23.24
CA SER A 58 -2.37 -2.13 22.85
C SER A 58 -1.20 -3.10 22.72
N LEU A 59 -0.56 -3.15 21.57
CA LEU A 59 0.60 -3.98 21.28
C LEU A 59 1.86 -3.10 21.27
N PRO A 60 2.71 -3.15 22.30
CA PRO A 60 3.90 -2.32 22.37
C PRO A 60 4.95 -2.74 21.32
N PRO A 61 5.76 -1.78 20.79
CA PRO A 61 6.76 -2.07 19.78
C PRO A 61 7.77 -3.12 20.25
N TRP A 62 7.94 -4.21 19.46
CA TRP A 62 8.83 -5.32 19.81
C TRP A 62 10.29 -4.91 19.96
N ARG A 63 10.73 -3.90 19.20
CA ARG A 63 12.13 -3.43 19.16
C ARG A 63 12.60 -2.59 20.37
N LYS A 64 11.68 -2.09 21.24
CA LYS A 64 12.04 -1.20 22.35
C LYS A 64 12.31 -2.01 23.63
N PRO A 65 13.56 -2.10 24.19
CA PRO A 65 13.86 -2.88 25.40
C PRO A 65 13.03 -2.48 26.63
N ARG A 66 12.76 -1.17 26.77
CA ARG A 66 11.98 -0.62 27.89
C ARG A 66 10.53 -1.12 27.94
N ALA A 67 10.02 -1.72 26.85
CA ALA A 67 8.66 -2.24 26.76
C ALA A 67 8.52 -3.72 27.20
N LEU A 68 9.54 -4.35 27.82
CA LEU A 68 9.54 -5.80 28.12
C LEU A 68 8.36 -6.25 29.00
N PHE A 69 8.06 -5.51 30.07
CA PHE A 69 6.91 -5.84 30.94
C PHE A 69 5.58 -5.64 30.22
N GLN A 70 5.45 -4.55 29.45
CA GLN A 70 4.26 -4.28 28.66
C GLN A 70 4.03 -5.36 27.59
N ARG A 71 5.11 -5.87 26.96
CA ARG A 71 5.02 -6.98 25.98
C ARG A 71 4.52 -8.27 26.64
N ARG A 72 5.04 -8.64 27.82
CA ARG A 72 4.59 -9.84 28.54
C ARG A 72 3.11 -9.74 28.91
N SER A 73 2.65 -8.55 29.32
CA SER A 73 1.24 -8.30 29.58
C SER A 73 0.41 -8.40 28.31
N ALA A 74 0.85 -7.75 27.20
CA ALA A 74 0.15 -7.80 25.92
C ALA A 74 0.04 -9.23 25.37
N VAL A 75 1.12 -10.02 25.46
CA VAL A 75 1.11 -11.44 25.06
C VAL A 75 0.09 -12.24 25.87
N ARG A 76 0.05 -12.09 27.21
CA ARG A 76 -0.94 -12.79 28.05
C ARG A 76 -2.38 -12.40 27.72
N HIS A 77 -2.65 -11.11 27.47
CA HIS A 77 -3.98 -10.67 27.07
C HIS A 77 -4.37 -11.21 25.68
N LEU A 78 -3.42 -11.24 24.74
CA LEU A 78 -3.66 -11.82 23.42
C LEU A 78 -3.89 -13.32 23.52
N GLU A 79 -3.12 -14.05 24.33
CA GLU A 79 -3.32 -15.48 24.63
C GLU A 79 -4.72 -15.75 25.22
N ALA A 80 -5.13 -14.98 26.22
CA ALA A 80 -6.47 -15.10 26.82
C ALA A 80 -7.57 -14.87 25.77
N LEU A 81 -7.41 -13.86 24.92
CA LEU A 81 -8.35 -13.58 23.81
C LEU A 81 -8.38 -14.71 22.77
N VAL A 82 -7.22 -15.24 22.39
CA VAL A 82 -7.12 -16.39 21.47
C VAL A 82 -7.82 -17.63 22.06
N ASN A 83 -7.66 -17.86 23.38
CA ASN A 83 -8.34 -18.97 24.08
C ASN A 83 -9.85 -18.76 24.16
N GLN A 84 -10.30 -17.53 24.38
CA GLN A 84 -11.72 -17.17 24.45
C GLN A 84 -12.42 -17.28 23.08
N LEU A 85 -11.77 -16.79 22.02
CA LEU A 85 -12.35 -16.75 20.69
C LEU A 85 -12.22 -18.07 19.96
N ASP A 86 -11.21 -18.87 20.30
CA ASP A 86 -10.82 -20.09 19.61
C ASP A 86 -10.83 -19.95 18.08
N PRO A 87 -10.01 -19.03 17.51
CA PRO A 87 -10.00 -18.78 16.09
C PRO A 87 -9.40 -19.98 15.34
N GLY A 88 -9.93 -20.28 14.17
CA GLY A 88 -9.34 -21.28 13.28
C GLY A 88 -8.06 -20.80 12.59
N MET A 89 -7.80 -19.47 12.61
CA MET A 89 -6.61 -18.87 12.00
C MET A 89 -6.35 -17.49 12.63
N ILE A 90 -5.07 -17.06 12.62
CA ILE A 90 -4.67 -15.70 12.99
C ILE A 90 -3.96 -15.06 11.81
N HIS A 91 -4.45 -13.90 11.35
CA HIS A 91 -3.82 -13.08 10.31
C HIS A 91 -3.17 -11.85 10.94
N VAL A 92 -1.86 -11.76 10.90
CA VAL A 92 -1.10 -10.62 11.40
C VAL A 92 -0.88 -9.61 10.26
N ASN A 93 -1.54 -8.46 10.35
CA ASN A 93 -1.59 -7.48 9.26
C ASN A 93 -0.26 -6.74 9.00
N ASP A 94 0.71 -6.83 9.90
CA ASP A 94 2.06 -6.30 9.72
C ASP A 94 3.06 -7.10 10.57
N ILE A 95 4.32 -7.18 10.13
CA ILE A 95 5.41 -7.93 10.76
C ILE A 95 5.64 -7.57 12.23
N TRP A 96 5.34 -6.33 12.62
CA TRP A 96 5.62 -5.79 13.96
C TRP A 96 4.92 -6.56 15.10
N TRP A 97 3.82 -7.24 14.79
CA TRP A 97 2.95 -7.95 15.74
C TRP A 97 3.13 -9.46 15.73
N VAL A 98 3.90 -10.01 14.77
CA VAL A 98 4.17 -11.45 14.65
C VAL A 98 4.78 -12.03 15.93
N PRO A 99 5.80 -11.42 16.59
CA PRO A 99 6.36 -12.00 17.79
C PRO A 99 5.39 -12.05 19.00
N HIS A 100 4.42 -11.13 19.07
CA HIS A 100 3.37 -11.19 20.09
C HIS A 100 2.45 -12.37 19.83
N THR A 101 2.06 -12.56 18.58
CA THR A 101 1.13 -13.60 18.13
C THR A 101 1.74 -14.98 18.30
N VAL A 102 2.97 -15.18 17.82
CA VAL A 102 3.70 -16.47 17.97
C VAL A 102 3.78 -16.87 19.45
N ARG A 103 4.08 -15.94 20.36
CA ARG A 103 4.16 -16.24 21.80
C ARG A 103 2.80 -16.48 22.44
N ALA A 104 1.75 -15.80 21.96
CA ALA A 104 0.41 -15.98 22.50
C ALA A 104 -0.16 -17.38 22.20
N VAL A 105 0.34 -18.05 21.16
CA VAL A 105 -0.11 -19.41 20.80
C VAL A 105 0.88 -20.51 21.19
N ALA A 106 2.11 -20.18 21.60
CA ALA A 106 3.20 -21.13 21.90
C ALA A 106 2.86 -22.15 22.99
N GLY A 107 1.93 -21.83 23.90
CA GLY A 107 1.48 -22.74 24.98
C GLY A 107 0.38 -23.73 24.59
N ARG A 108 -0.15 -23.63 23.37
CA ARG A 108 -1.22 -24.51 22.90
C ARG A 108 -0.65 -25.86 22.42
N THR A 109 -0.90 -26.91 23.17
CA THR A 109 -0.49 -28.28 22.81
C THR A 109 -1.52 -28.99 21.93
N PHE A 110 -2.77 -28.52 21.95
CA PHE A 110 -3.88 -29.03 21.13
C PHE A 110 -4.48 -27.86 20.35
N ASN A 111 -4.87 -28.09 19.09
CA ASN A 111 -5.36 -27.08 18.15
C ASN A 111 -4.30 -26.01 17.83
N LEU A 112 -3.26 -26.40 17.11
CA LEU A 112 -2.32 -25.43 16.54
C LEU A 112 -3.08 -24.49 15.60
N VAL A 113 -3.12 -23.19 15.96
CA VAL A 113 -3.78 -22.17 15.13
C VAL A 113 -2.77 -21.67 14.11
N PRO A 114 -3.01 -21.83 12.78
CA PRO A 114 -2.09 -21.33 11.78
C PRO A 114 -2.03 -19.80 11.81
N ILE A 115 -0.79 -19.28 11.72
CA ILE A 115 -0.52 -17.84 11.67
C ILE A 115 -0.12 -17.48 10.25
N VAL A 116 -0.78 -16.45 9.71
CA VAL A 116 -0.44 -15.80 8.45
C VAL A 116 0.14 -14.42 8.76
N ALA A 117 1.33 -14.11 8.26
CA ALA A 117 1.94 -12.79 8.39
C ALA A 117 1.91 -12.04 7.07
N HIS A 118 1.45 -10.78 7.05
CA HIS A 118 1.40 -9.95 5.85
C HIS A 118 2.57 -8.98 5.83
N VAL A 119 3.38 -9.00 4.78
CA VAL A 119 4.60 -8.19 4.61
C VAL A 119 4.41 -7.20 3.46
N ARG A 120 4.41 -5.91 3.79
CA ARG A 120 4.06 -4.81 2.87
C ARG A 120 5.24 -3.94 2.46
N GLN A 121 6.44 -4.28 2.90
CA GLN A 121 7.67 -3.55 2.57
C GLN A 121 8.83 -4.51 2.48
N GLU A 122 9.85 -4.13 1.73
CA GLU A 122 11.11 -4.87 1.68
C GLU A 122 11.73 -4.98 3.07
N ILE A 123 12.28 -6.14 3.38
CA ILE A 123 12.72 -6.48 4.72
C ILE A 123 14.16 -7.01 4.69
N GLU A 124 15.00 -6.44 5.55
CA GLU A 124 16.36 -6.92 5.74
C GLU A 124 16.39 -8.31 6.40
N PRO A 125 17.34 -9.20 6.06
CA PRO A 125 17.44 -10.54 6.63
C PRO A 125 17.43 -10.57 8.17
N ALA A 126 18.06 -9.59 8.82
CA ALA A 126 18.07 -9.46 10.27
C ALA A 126 16.67 -9.24 10.86
N LYS A 127 15.77 -8.60 10.11
CA LYS A 127 14.38 -8.36 10.52
C LYS A 127 13.53 -9.61 10.40
N VAL A 128 13.78 -10.49 9.41
CA VAL A 128 13.10 -11.80 9.29
C VAL A 128 13.22 -12.57 10.59
N ARG A 129 14.45 -12.74 11.11
CA ARG A 129 14.71 -13.43 12.39
C ARG A 129 14.15 -12.66 13.58
N ARG A 130 14.31 -11.33 13.61
CA ARG A 130 13.82 -10.49 14.72
C ARG A 130 12.32 -10.57 14.88
N TYR A 131 11.58 -10.65 13.79
CA TYR A 131 10.12 -10.71 13.78
C TYR A 131 9.57 -12.12 13.58
N GLU A 132 10.43 -13.15 13.67
CA GLU A 132 10.04 -14.56 13.73
C GLU A 132 9.17 -14.98 12.53
N LEU A 133 9.47 -14.44 11.34
CA LEU A 133 8.67 -14.72 10.14
C LEU A 133 8.85 -16.16 9.62
N ASP A 134 9.86 -16.87 10.04
CA ASP A 134 10.08 -18.30 9.79
C ASP A 134 9.23 -19.22 10.70
N CYS A 135 8.69 -18.66 11.80
CA CYS A 135 7.87 -19.38 12.77
C CYS A 135 6.37 -19.44 12.41
N VAL A 136 5.92 -18.73 11.36
CA VAL A 136 4.51 -18.74 10.95
C VAL A 136 4.25 -19.75 9.83
N GLU A 137 2.99 -20.15 9.62
CA GLU A 137 2.60 -21.12 8.60
C GLU A 137 2.66 -20.55 7.19
N ALA A 138 2.30 -19.28 7.02
CA ALA A 138 2.41 -18.62 5.74
C ALA A 138 2.82 -17.14 5.90
N VAL A 139 3.58 -16.64 4.93
CA VAL A 139 3.97 -15.22 4.82
C VAL A 139 3.47 -14.70 3.48
N ILE A 140 2.60 -13.70 3.53
CA ILE A 140 2.11 -13.00 2.34
C ILE A 140 3.08 -11.86 2.01
N ALA A 141 3.59 -11.87 0.80
CA ALA A 141 4.37 -10.78 0.20
C ALA A 141 3.49 -10.01 -0.79
N ILE A 142 3.46 -8.69 -0.71
CA ILE A 142 2.65 -7.87 -1.65
C ILE A 142 3.33 -7.66 -3.01
N SER A 143 4.53 -8.21 -3.22
CA SER A 143 5.26 -8.20 -4.49
C SER A 143 6.29 -9.32 -4.51
N ARG A 144 6.72 -9.73 -5.72
CA ARG A 144 7.77 -10.73 -5.91
C ARG A 144 9.13 -10.26 -5.37
N GLN A 145 9.41 -8.95 -5.41
CA GLN A 145 10.62 -8.42 -4.79
C GLN A 145 10.61 -8.66 -3.28
N ILE A 146 9.48 -8.44 -2.61
CA ILE A 146 9.34 -8.74 -1.17
C ILE A 146 9.44 -10.24 -0.93
N GLU A 147 8.82 -11.09 -1.76
CA GLU A 147 8.97 -12.55 -1.69
C GLU A 147 10.46 -12.94 -1.75
N GLN A 148 11.21 -12.42 -2.72
CA GLN A 148 12.65 -12.70 -2.85
C GLN A 148 13.43 -12.25 -1.62
N SER A 149 13.13 -11.06 -1.06
CA SER A 149 13.78 -10.57 0.15
C SER A 149 13.50 -11.43 1.39
N LEU A 150 12.28 -11.97 1.50
CA LEU A 150 11.88 -12.89 2.57
C LEU A 150 12.63 -14.23 2.46
N ILE A 151 12.68 -14.81 1.27
CA ILE A 151 13.40 -16.07 1.02
C ILE A 151 14.90 -15.88 1.28
N ALA A 152 15.51 -14.80 0.78
CA ALA A 152 16.90 -14.45 1.06
C ALA A 152 17.16 -14.21 2.56
N GLY A 153 16.13 -13.75 3.30
CA GLY A 153 16.17 -13.57 4.75
C GLY A 153 16.04 -14.87 5.56
N GLY A 154 15.75 -16.00 4.90
CA GLY A 154 15.67 -17.33 5.51
C GLY A 154 14.25 -17.88 5.70
N VAL A 155 13.20 -17.19 5.22
CA VAL A 155 11.86 -17.77 5.17
C VAL A 155 11.82 -18.86 4.09
N SER A 156 11.27 -20.02 4.43
CA SER A 156 11.12 -21.11 3.44
C SER A 156 10.23 -20.67 2.27
N ALA A 157 10.68 -20.86 1.03
CA ALA A 157 9.90 -20.54 -0.17
C ALA A 157 8.51 -21.20 -0.19
N LYS A 158 8.36 -22.38 0.44
CA LYS A 158 7.07 -23.07 0.56
C LYS A 158 6.06 -22.33 1.43
N LYS A 159 6.51 -21.43 2.30
CA LYS A 159 5.66 -20.62 3.19
C LYS A 159 5.33 -19.26 2.61
N VAL A 160 6.08 -18.77 1.62
CA VAL A 160 5.84 -17.44 1.03
C VAL A 160 4.81 -17.53 -0.09
N ARG A 161 3.87 -16.60 -0.10
CA ARG A 161 2.86 -16.43 -1.14
C ARG A 161 2.84 -14.98 -1.59
N THR A 162 3.01 -14.72 -2.87
CA THR A 162 2.81 -13.38 -3.41
C THR A 162 1.34 -13.14 -3.70
N LEU A 163 0.72 -12.25 -2.93
CA LEU A 163 -0.65 -11.78 -3.14
C LEU A 163 -0.64 -10.25 -3.27
N TYR A 164 -1.05 -9.76 -4.44
CA TYR A 164 -1.11 -8.32 -4.71
C TYR A 164 -2.28 -7.68 -3.98
N SER A 165 -2.07 -6.46 -3.47
CA SER A 165 -3.16 -5.65 -2.93
C SER A 165 -4.17 -5.30 -4.02
N GLY A 166 -5.44 -5.52 -3.73
CA GLY A 166 -6.54 -5.17 -4.62
C GLY A 166 -7.05 -3.75 -4.39
N ILE A 167 -7.63 -3.18 -5.43
CA ILE A 167 -8.31 -1.88 -5.35
C ILE A 167 -9.79 -2.04 -5.69
N ASP A 168 -10.64 -1.30 -4.98
CA ASP A 168 -12.07 -1.25 -5.29
C ASP A 168 -12.28 -0.45 -6.57
N LEU A 169 -12.75 -1.14 -7.61
CA LEU A 169 -13.00 -0.55 -8.93
C LEU A 169 -14.43 0.00 -9.04
N SER A 170 -15.34 -0.35 -8.12
CA SER A 170 -16.74 0.06 -8.16
C SER A 170 -16.92 1.54 -7.76
N GLU A 171 -16.12 2.05 -6.85
CA GLU A 171 -16.17 3.44 -6.38
C GLU A 171 -15.68 4.46 -7.41
N ARG A 172 -15.25 4.02 -8.61
CA ARG A 172 -14.53 4.83 -9.60
C ARG A 172 -15.34 5.29 -10.79
N GLN A 173 -16.62 4.96 -10.81
CA GLN A 173 -17.55 5.43 -11.84
C GLN A 173 -18.10 6.84 -11.56
N PHE A 174 -17.41 7.64 -10.72
CA PHE A 174 -17.82 9.01 -10.50
C PHE A 174 -17.63 9.83 -11.78
N ALA A 175 -18.69 10.54 -12.16
CA ALA A 175 -18.56 11.63 -13.10
C ALA A 175 -17.59 12.66 -12.48
N HIS A 176 -16.38 12.73 -13.00
CA HIS A 176 -15.36 13.63 -12.51
C HIS A 176 -15.49 14.97 -13.23
N ASP A 177 -15.68 16.01 -12.45
CA ASP A 177 -15.51 17.36 -12.94
C ASP A 177 -14.01 17.72 -12.88
N ASP A 178 -13.29 17.38 -13.95
CA ASP A 178 -11.87 17.68 -14.10
C ASP A 178 -11.59 19.18 -13.95
N GLN A 179 -12.56 20.04 -14.32
CA GLN A 179 -12.44 21.48 -14.19
C GLN A 179 -12.49 21.94 -12.74
N ALA A 180 -13.31 21.32 -11.88
CA ALA A 180 -13.40 21.70 -10.47
C ALA A 180 -12.04 21.54 -9.74
N ILE A 181 -11.32 20.43 -9.99
CA ILE A 181 -9.99 20.23 -9.41
C ILE A 181 -8.99 21.23 -9.98
N ARG A 182 -8.99 21.49 -11.30
CA ARG A 182 -8.10 22.44 -11.94
C ARG A 182 -8.34 23.88 -11.42
N GLN A 183 -9.59 24.27 -11.23
CA GLN A 183 -9.96 25.57 -10.64
C GLN A 183 -9.55 25.66 -9.16
N MET A 184 -9.79 24.61 -8.37
CA MET A 184 -9.45 24.54 -6.96
C MET A 184 -7.95 24.79 -6.72
N ILE A 185 -7.08 24.26 -7.59
CA ILE A 185 -5.62 24.46 -7.48
C ILE A 185 -5.12 25.66 -8.29
N GLY A 186 -6.03 26.45 -8.89
CA GLY A 186 -5.70 27.68 -9.60
C GLY A 186 -4.95 27.49 -10.92
N LEU A 187 -5.22 26.41 -11.65
CA LEU A 187 -4.54 26.16 -12.92
C LEU A 187 -5.02 27.09 -14.04
N PRO A 188 -4.11 27.60 -14.90
CA PRO A 188 -4.46 28.29 -16.13
C PRO A 188 -5.21 27.36 -17.11
N ASN A 189 -6.03 27.94 -17.96
CA ASN A 189 -6.65 27.19 -19.05
C ASN A 189 -5.58 26.58 -19.98
N GLY A 190 -5.74 25.31 -20.35
CA GLY A 190 -4.79 24.59 -21.17
C GLY A 190 -3.52 24.12 -20.45
N ALA A 191 -3.46 24.24 -19.12
CA ALA A 191 -2.36 23.69 -18.34
C ALA A 191 -2.34 22.16 -18.45
N VAL A 192 -1.14 21.61 -18.58
CA VAL A 192 -0.86 20.17 -18.49
C VAL A 192 -0.57 19.82 -17.03
N LEU A 193 -1.31 18.86 -16.47
CA LEU A 193 -1.22 18.50 -15.06
C LEU A 193 -0.55 17.15 -14.85
N LEU A 194 0.66 17.16 -14.29
CA LEU A 194 1.32 16.00 -13.74
C LEU A 194 0.90 15.80 -12.29
N GLY A 195 0.84 14.56 -11.79
CA GLY A 195 0.53 14.33 -10.38
C GLY A 195 1.19 13.11 -9.77
N THR A 196 1.43 13.21 -8.45
CA THR A 196 1.83 12.10 -7.60
C THR A 196 0.88 12.02 -6.41
N VAL A 197 0.36 10.83 -6.14
CA VAL A 197 -0.47 10.52 -4.96
C VAL A 197 0.33 9.62 -4.03
N ALA A 198 0.81 10.15 -2.92
CA ALA A 198 1.44 9.40 -1.83
C ALA A 198 1.66 10.31 -0.61
N ASN A 199 1.72 9.74 0.60
CA ASN A 199 2.14 10.49 1.79
C ASN A 199 3.53 11.09 1.60
N LEU A 200 3.76 12.28 2.16
CA LEU A 200 4.97 13.06 1.95
C LEU A 200 6.15 12.48 2.76
N PHE A 201 6.87 11.53 2.16
CA PHE A 201 8.09 10.95 2.70
C PHE A 201 9.24 11.06 1.69
N PRO A 202 10.50 11.23 2.14
CA PRO A 202 11.67 11.31 1.25
C PRO A 202 11.77 10.12 0.28
N ARG A 203 11.43 8.90 0.74
CA ARG A 203 11.44 7.67 -0.07
C ARG A 203 10.49 7.69 -1.27
N LYS A 204 9.52 8.61 -1.31
CA LYS A 204 8.58 8.78 -2.43
C LYS A 204 9.16 9.60 -3.59
N GLY A 205 10.39 10.13 -3.44
CA GLY A 205 11.17 10.69 -4.54
C GLY A 205 10.69 12.06 -5.04
N TYR A 206 9.90 12.79 -4.27
CA TYR A 206 9.42 14.13 -4.65
C TYR A 206 10.55 15.09 -5.04
N GLU A 207 11.69 15.06 -4.34
CA GLU A 207 12.85 15.90 -4.68
C GLU A 207 13.43 15.55 -6.06
N VAL A 208 13.38 14.27 -6.47
CA VAL A 208 13.80 13.84 -7.82
C VAL A 208 12.88 14.46 -8.86
N MET A 209 11.56 14.40 -8.63
CA MET A 209 10.58 15.02 -9.54
C MET A 209 10.74 16.55 -9.60
N LEU A 210 10.93 17.22 -8.46
CA LEU A 210 11.13 18.68 -8.44
C LEU A 210 12.41 19.07 -9.19
N ARG A 211 13.49 18.28 -9.11
CA ARG A 211 14.74 18.53 -9.88
C ARG A 211 14.57 18.25 -11.37
N ALA A 212 13.68 17.34 -11.76
CA ALA A 212 13.35 17.06 -13.16
C ALA A 212 12.44 18.17 -13.77
N LEU A 213 11.61 18.81 -12.95
CA LEU A 213 10.56 19.73 -13.40
C LEU A 213 11.08 20.94 -14.21
N PRO A 214 12.24 21.59 -13.91
CA PRO A 214 12.76 22.67 -14.75
C PRO A 214 13.02 22.24 -16.19
N ALA A 215 13.52 21.03 -16.44
CA ALA A 215 13.73 20.52 -17.79
C ALA A 215 12.40 20.21 -18.49
N ILE A 216 11.44 19.67 -17.74
CA ILE A 216 10.08 19.37 -18.25
C ILE A 216 9.37 20.66 -18.63
N VAL A 217 9.38 21.69 -17.77
CA VAL A 217 8.76 23.00 -18.05
C VAL A 217 9.41 23.70 -19.24
N ARG A 218 10.72 23.55 -19.44
CA ARG A 218 11.40 24.09 -20.62
C ARG A 218 10.89 23.48 -21.92
N ALA A 219 10.60 22.16 -21.90
CA ALA A 219 10.10 21.42 -23.07
C ALA A 219 8.58 21.61 -23.26
N VAL A 220 7.81 21.71 -22.17
CA VAL A 220 6.35 21.89 -22.14
C VAL A 220 5.99 22.98 -21.15
N PRO A 221 5.96 24.27 -21.60
CA PRO A 221 5.81 25.43 -20.70
C PRO A 221 4.50 25.50 -19.92
N THR A 222 3.48 24.77 -20.32
CA THR A 222 2.16 24.72 -19.67
C THR A 222 2.08 23.70 -18.54
N VAL A 223 3.17 22.98 -18.22
CA VAL A 223 3.18 21.94 -17.19
C VAL A 223 3.07 22.51 -15.79
N HIS A 224 2.19 21.91 -15.00
CA HIS A 224 2.09 22.04 -13.54
C HIS A 224 2.20 20.65 -12.89
N TYR A 225 2.60 20.59 -11.63
CA TYR A 225 2.76 19.37 -10.87
C TYR A 225 1.99 19.44 -9.56
N VAL A 226 1.08 18.49 -9.33
CA VAL A 226 0.30 18.37 -8.08
C VAL A 226 0.79 17.20 -7.23
N ILE A 227 0.93 17.46 -5.93
CA ILE A 227 1.27 16.48 -4.90
C ILE A 227 0.07 16.31 -3.98
N VAL A 228 -0.47 15.08 -3.91
CA VAL A 228 -1.62 14.71 -3.08
C VAL A 228 -1.18 13.71 -2.03
N GLY A 229 -1.33 14.02 -0.75
CA GLY A 229 -1.00 13.11 0.36
C GLY A 229 -0.79 13.84 1.69
N SER A 230 -0.82 13.09 2.80
CA SER A 230 -0.57 13.66 4.13
C SER A 230 0.89 14.04 4.33
N ASP A 231 1.10 15.09 5.13
CA ASP A 231 2.42 15.54 5.57
C ASP A 231 2.51 15.53 7.10
N ASP A 232 2.65 14.33 7.65
CA ASP A 232 2.68 14.15 9.11
C ASP A 232 4.03 14.55 9.75
N HIS A 233 5.03 14.92 8.92
CA HIS A 233 6.41 15.17 9.37
C HIS A 233 7.00 16.51 8.90
N GLY A 234 6.19 17.40 8.33
CA GLY A 234 6.64 18.72 7.86
C GLY A 234 7.55 18.67 6.63
N TYR A 235 7.44 17.62 5.81
CA TYR A 235 8.27 17.47 4.60
C TYR A 235 7.85 18.41 3.47
N ALA A 236 6.59 18.87 3.48
CA ALA A 236 6.07 19.83 2.50
C ALA A 236 6.88 21.14 2.48
N ASP A 237 7.30 21.65 3.63
CA ASP A 237 8.06 22.90 3.69
C ASP A 237 9.45 22.79 3.04
N ARG A 238 10.08 21.61 3.16
CA ARG A 238 11.31 21.30 2.44
C ARG A 238 11.08 21.27 0.92
N LEU A 239 9.97 20.69 0.46
CA LEU A 239 9.62 20.65 -0.95
C LEU A 239 9.31 22.05 -1.50
N LYS A 240 8.58 22.88 -0.75
CA LYS A 240 8.33 24.29 -1.11
C LYS A 240 9.62 25.08 -1.25
N LYS A 241 10.54 24.94 -0.27
CA LYS A 241 11.84 25.59 -0.33
C LYS A 241 12.64 25.15 -1.56
N LEU A 242 12.69 23.86 -1.85
CA LEU A 242 13.36 23.33 -3.04
C LEU A 242 12.72 23.86 -4.33
N ALA A 243 11.39 23.97 -4.41
CA ALA A 243 10.69 24.54 -5.54
C ALA A 243 11.04 26.04 -5.76
N GLN A 244 11.22 26.81 -4.69
CA GLN A 244 11.69 28.20 -4.76
C GLN A 244 13.12 28.30 -5.27
N GLU A 245 14.04 27.47 -4.73
CA GLU A 245 15.45 27.41 -5.17
C GLU A 245 15.56 27.06 -6.65
N LEU A 246 14.70 26.15 -7.14
CA LEU A 246 14.64 25.74 -8.54
C LEU A 246 13.83 26.69 -9.45
N LYS A 247 13.24 27.75 -8.89
CA LYS A 247 12.41 28.75 -9.59
C LYS A 247 11.19 28.14 -10.31
N ILE A 248 10.55 27.18 -9.66
CA ILE A 248 9.35 26.48 -10.15
C ILE A 248 8.20 26.49 -9.14
N ALA A 249 8.26 27.38 -8.14
CA ALA A 249 7.27 27.42 -7.06
C ALA A 249 5.83 27.69 -7.57
N ASP A 250 5.68 28.44 -8.66
CA ASP A 250 4.42 28.70 -9.34
C ASP A 250 3.86 27.50 -10.12
N ARG A 251 4.65 26.44 -10.27
CA ARG A 251 4.30 25.22 -11.00
C ARG A 251 4.01 24.04 -10.10
N VAL A 252 4.21 24.17 -8.77
CA VAL A 252 4.08 23.05 -7.81
C VAL A 252 2.94 23.31 -6.84
N HIS A 253 1.99 22.38 -6.79
CA HIS A 253 0.80 22.46 -5.95
C HIS A 253 0.81 21.31 -4.93
N ILE A 254 0.94 21.61 -3.63
CA ILE A 254 0.85 20.64 -2.55
C ILE A 254 -0.51 20.82 -1.88
N VAL A 255 -1.43 19.88 -2.13
CA VAL A 255 -2.84 20.01 -1.74
C VAL A 255 -3.20 19.25 -0.45
N GLY A 256 -2.23 18.56 0.15
CA GLY A 256 -2.47 17.77 1.36
C GLY A 256 -3.22 16.46 1.07
N PHE A 257 -3.73 15.86 2.15
CA PHE A 257 -4.52 14.62 2.08
C PHE A 257 -5.89 14.88 1.45
N GLN A 258 -6.30 14.00 0.54
CA GLN A 258 -7.60 14.04 -0.12
C GLN A 258 -8.27 12.68 -0.06
N ASP A 259 -9.56 12.67 0.26
CA ASP A 259 -10.41 11.48 0.29
C ASP A 259 -11.85 11.88 -0.10
N PRO A 260 -12.35 11.46 -1.26
CA PRO A 260 -11.71 10.55 -2.24
C PRO A 260 -10.57 11.20 -3.05
N VAL A 261 -9.59 10.39 -3.46
CA VAL A 261 -8.44 10.85 -4.30
C VAL A 261 -8.74 10.76 -5.80
N GLN A 262 -9.77 10.02 -6.17
CA GLN A 262 -10.13 9.73 -7.56
C GLN A 262 -10.34 10.99 -8.41
N PRO A 263 -10.99 12.06 -7.94
CA PRO A 263 -11.12 13.30 -8.72
C PRO A 263 -9.77 13.90 -9.13
N PHE A 264 -8.78 13.85 -8.24
CA PHE A 264 -7.42 14.31 -8.55
C PHE A 264 -6.77 13.43 -9.60
N LEU A 265 -6.84 12.10 -9.45
CA LEU A 265 -6.30 11.17 -10.44
C LEU A 265 -6.96 11.36 -11.80
N ALA A 266 -8.27 11.57 -11.86
CA ALA A 266 -9.00 11.83 -13.09
C ALA A 266 -8.56 13.12 -13.79
N SER A 267 -8.24 14.18 -13.04
CA SER A 267 -7.83 15.48 -13.58
C SER A 267 -6.41 15.50 -14.16
N LEU A 268 -5.59 14.47 -13.93
CA LEU A 268 -4.22 14.39 -14.42
C LEU A 268 -4.14 14.10 -15.91
N ASP A 269 -3.16 14.68 -16.57
CA ASP A 269 -2.76 14.31 -17.93
C ASP A 269 -1.75 13.16 -17.93
N LEU A 270 -0.91 13.07 -16.87
CA LEU A 270 0.07 12.01 -16.68
C LEU A 270 0.31 11.78 -15.19
N TYR A 271 0.30 10.53 -14.75
CA TYR A 271 0.67 10.15 -13.40
C TYR A 271 2.17 9.84 -13.31
N VAL A 272 2.85 10.43 -12.34
CA VAL A 272 4.29 10.23 -12.11
C VAL A 272 4.51 9.65 -10.70
N HIS A 273 5.22 8.53 -10.61
CA HIS A 273 5.56 7.89 -9.32
C HIS A 273 7.08 7.75 -9.16
N PRO A 274 7.78 8.80 -8.73
CA PRO A 274 9.25 8.88 -8.74
C PRO A 274 9.89 8.20 -7.52
N ALA A 275 9.23 7.21 -6.92
CA ALA A 275 9.62 6.60 -5.65
C ALA A 275 11.06 6.04 -5.69
N LEU A 276 11.79 6.25 -4.60
CA LEU A 276 13.09 5.63 -4.34
C LEU A 276 12.93 4.24 -3.70
N MET A 277 11.82 4.04 -2.98
CA MET A 277 11.43 2.77 -2.38
C MET A 277 9.91 2.65 -2.40
N GLU A 278 9.42 1.51 -2.88
CA GLU A 278 7.99 1.20 -2.95
C GLU A 278 7.75 -0.29 -2.64
N GLY A 279 6.70 -0.61 -1.92
CA GLY A 279 6.31 -2.00 -1.68
C GLY A 279 5.60 -2.61 -2.88
N PHE A 280 4.51 -1.94 -3.32
CA PHE A 280 3.68 -2.39 -4.44
C PHE A 280 3.29 -1.24 -5.37
N GLY A 281 2.77 -0.14 -4.83
CA GLY A 281 2.33 1.01 -5.62
C GLY A 281 0.82 1.06 -5.84
N ILE A 282 0.03 0.95 -4.77
CA ILE A 282 -1.45 1.02 -4.84
C ILE A 282 -1.90 2.26 -5.61
N ALA A 283 -1.31 3.43 -5.35
CA ALA A 283 -1.65 4.66 -6.05
C ALA A 283 -1.34 4.63 -7.56
N VAL A 284 -0.33 3.84 -7.97
CA VAL A 284 -0.05 3.58 -9.39
C VAL A 284 -1.18 2.76 -10.01
N VAL A 285 -1.61 1.70 -9.32
CA VAL A 285 -2.76 0.90 -9.77
C VAL A 285 -4.03 1.75 -9.84
N GLU A 286 -4.24 2.65 -8.87
CA GLU A 286 -5.35 3.61 -8.87
C GLU A 286 -5.30 4.54 -10.10
N ALA A 287 -4.15 5.10 -10.41
CA ALA A 287 -3.97 5.94 -11.60
C ALA A 287 -4.22 5.16 -12.91
N MET A 288 -3.71 3.92 -13.00
CA MET A 288 -3.97 3.03 -14.12
C MET A 288 -5.47 2.72 -14.27
N ALA A 289 -6.17 2.44 -13.17
CA ALA A 289 -7.61 2.20 -13.18
C ALA A 289 -8.43 3.42 -13.67
N MET A 290 -7.92 4.63 -13.41
CA MET A 290 -8.45 5.89 -13.97
C MET A 290 -8.07 6.12 -15.43
N GLY A 291 -7.38 5.16 -16.09
CA GLY A 291 -6.95 5.26 -17.47
C GLY A 291 -5.80 6.24 -17.69
N LYS A 292 -5.03 6.56 -16.65
CA LYS A 292 -3.87 7.44 -16.80
C LYS A 292 -2.63 6.66 -17.22
N ALA A 293 -1.89 7.20 -18.18
CA ALA A 293 -0.54 6.73 -18.44
C ALA A 293 0.35 6.99 -17.22
N VAL A 294 1.32 6.12 -16.99
CA VAL A 294 2.17 6.15 -15.80
C VAL A 294 3.63 6.26 -16.18
N VAL A 295 4.37 7.16 -15.52
CA VAL A 295 5.83 7.10 -15.43
C VAL A 295 6.18 6.72 -13.99
N ALA A 296 6.84 5.58 -13.79
CA ALA A 296 7.23 5.10 -12.47
C ALA A 296 8.71 4.67 -12.45
N THR A 297 9.23 4.41 -11.28
CA THR A 297 10.61 3.89 -11.14
C THR A 297 10.65 2.37 -11.13
N THR A 298 11.83 1.79 -11.38
CA THR A 298 12.06 0.33 -11.36
C THR A 298 12.26 -0.19 -9.94
N THR A 299 11.63 0.41 -8.91
CA THR A 299 11.80 0.02 -7.51
C THR A 299 10.59 -0.78 -6.98
N GLY A 300 10.86 -1.72 -6.09
CA GLY A 300 9.81 -2.50 -5.42
C GLY A 300 8.93 -3.28 -6.37
N GLY A 301 7.63 -3.30 -6.09
CA GLY A 301 6.63 -3.94 -6.92
C GLY A 301 6.24 -3.15 -8.19
N LEU A 302 6.78 -1.95 -8.42
CA LEU A 302 6.38 -1.13 -9.57
C LEU A 302 6.61 -1.82 -10.94
N PRO A 303 7.69 -2.59 -11.19
CA PRO A 303 7.85 -3.36 -12.41
C PRO A 303 6.86 -4.51 -12.57
N GLU A 304 6.17 -4.91 -11.50
CA GLU A 304 5.11 -5.91 -11.55
C GLU A 304 3.75 -5.27 -11.88
N VAL A 305 3.58 -4.01 -11.51
CA VAL A 305 2.38 -3.21 -11.77
C VAL A 305 2.41 -2.65 -13.19
N VAL A 306 3.48 -1.94 -13.55
CA VAL A 306 3.64 -1.25 -14.83
C VAL A 306 4.40 -2.13 -15.82
N VAL A 307 3.78 -2.41 -16.98
CA VAL A 307 4.44 -3.09 -18.10
C VAL A 307 5.11 -2.04 -18.97
N GLN A 308 6.45 -2.13 -19.04
CA GLN A 308 7.29 -1.19 -19.80
C GLN A 308 6.86 -1.07 -21.24
N GLY A 309 6.52 0.14 -21.67
CA GLY A 309 6.15 0.46 -23.05
C GLY A 309 4.70 0.12 -23.43
N GLU A 310 3.94 -0.58 -22.56
CA GLU A 310 2.55 -0.97 -22.78
C GLU A 310 1.57 -0.21 -21.88
N THR A 311 1.76 -0.24 -20.57
CA THR A 311 0.87 0.42 -19.60
C THR A 311 1.48 1.66 -18.98
N GLY A 312 2.74 1.95 -19.27
CA GLY A 312 3.51 3.07 -18.78
C GLY A 312 5.00 2.93 -19.09
N LEU A 313 5.80 3.83 -18.56
CA LEU A 313 7.25 3.82 -18.70
C LEU A 313 7.93 3.74 -17.35
N LEU A 314 9.00 2.94 -17.27
CA LEU A 314 9.80 2.76 -16.08
C LEU A 314 11.16 3.42 -16.24
N VAL A 315 11.63 4.09 -15.19
CA VAL A 315 12.93 4.77 -15.14
C VAL A 315 13.73 4.31 -13.90
N PRO A 316 15.06 4.39 -13.90
CA PRO A 316 15.84 4.09 -12.71
C PRO A 316 15.49 5.05 -11.56
N PRO A 317 15.38 4.56 -10.30
CA PRO A 317 15.09 5.41 -9.15
C PRO A 317 16.22 6.43 -8.94
N GLY A 318 15.86 7.68 -8.60
CA GLY A 318 16.80 8.76 -8.37
C GLY A 318 17.41 9.40 -9.62
N ASN A 319 17.12 8.89 -10.82
CA ASN A 319 17.67 9.45 -12.06
C ASN A 319 16.79 10.58 -12.59
N VAL A 320 17.21 11.82 -12.33
CA VAL A 320 16.51 13.06 -12.68
C VAL A 320 16.38 13.23 -14.19
N GLU A 321 17.46 12.96 -14.94
CA GLU A 321 17.54 13.15 -16.38
C GLU A 321 16.62 12.16 -17.11
N SER A 322 16.69 10.88 -16.73
CA SER A 322 15.82 9.85 -17.29
C SER A 322 14.36 10.12 -17.01
N LEU A 323 14.03 10.56 -15.78
CA LEU A 323 12.66 10.92 -15.41
C LEU A 323 12.14 12.09 -16.27
N ALA A 324 12.94 13.17 -16.40
CA ALA A 324 12.57 14.34 -17.19
C ALA A 324 12.34 13.97 -18.67
N ALA A 325 13.29 13.27 -19.29
CA ALA A 325 13.20 12.85 -20.70
C ALA A 325 11.97 11.95 -20.95
N THR A 326 11.72 11.01 -20.05
CA THR A 326 10.59 10.07 -20.16
C THR A 326 9.25 10.80 -20.02
N VAL A 327 9.11 11.70 -19.05
CA VAL A 327 7.91 12.52 -18.88
C VAL A 327 7.67 13.38 -20.13
N VAL A 328 8.68 14.08 -20.62
CA VAL A 328 8.57 14.91 -21.84
C VAL A 328 8.13 14.08 -23.05
N SER A 329 8.70 12.87 -23.23
CA SER A 329 8.34 12.00 -24.37
C SER A 329 6.86 11.62 -24.38
N LEU A 330 6.25 11.39 -23.20
CA LEU A 330 4.82 11.10 -23.10
C LEU A 330 3.94 12.35 -23.21
N LEU A 331 4.41 13.50 -22.75
CA LEU A 331 3.66 14.75 -22.89
C LEU A 331 3.59 15.24 -24.33
N GLN A 332 4.55 14.86 -25.19
CA GLN A 332 4.61 15.20 -26.61
C GLN A 332 3.92 14.19 -27.51
N ASP A 333 3.41 13.06 -26.99
CA ASP A 333 2.74 12.00 -27.74
C ASP A 333 1.41 11.61 -27.08
N ASP A 334 0.38 12.37 -27.37
CA ASP A 334 -0.97 12.18 -26.82
C ASP A 334 -1.53 10.80 -27.15
N SER A 335 -1.35 10.34 -28.39
CA SER A 335 -1.85 9.02 -28.84
C SER A 335 -1.24 7.88 -28.03
N ARG A 336 0.07 7.92 -27.82
CA ARG A 336 0.78 6.94 -27.00
C ARG A 336 0.35 7.00 -25.56
N ARG A 337 0.18 8.22 -25.00
CA ARG A 337 -0.27 8.43 -23.61
C ARG A 337 -1.67 7.85 -23.41
N GLU A 338 -2.61 8.11 -24.31
CA GLU A 338 -3.95 7.56 -24.27
C GLU A 338 -3.97 6.03 -24.41
N GLN A 339 -3.18 5.48 -25.32
CA GLN A 339 -3.07 4.04 -25.50
C GLN A 339 -2.55 3.37 -24.23
N MET A 340 -1.47 3.89 -23.63
CA MET A 340 -0.94 3.38 -22.35
C MET A 340 -1.97 3.46 -21.22
N GLY A 341 -2.74 4.54 -21.15
CA GLY A 341 -3.81 4.69 -20.21
C GLY A 341 -4.90 3.62 -20.36
N ARG A 342 -5.34 3.34 -21.59
CA ARG A 342 -6.31 2.25 -21.87
C ARG A 342 -5.78 0.88 -21.48
N CYS A 343 -4.55 0.54 -21.88
CA CYS A 343 -3.90 -0.72 -21.52
C CYS A 343 -3.71 -0.82 -20.01
N GLY A 344 -3.32 0.28 -19.34
CA GLY A 344 -3.18 0.36 -17.90
C GLY A 344 -4.50 0.07 -17.17
N ARG A 345 -5.61 0.67 -17.65
CA ARG A 345 -6.94 0.43 -17.06
C ARG A 345 -7.37 -1.04 -17.19
N ALA A 346 -7.19 -1.64 -18.37
CA ALA A 346 -7.52 -3.05 -18.58
C ALA A 346 -6.71 -3.95 -17.64
N ARG A 347 -5.40 -3.72 -17.51
CA ARG A 347 -4.53 -4.47 -16.60
C ARG A 347 -4.93 -4.29 -15.13
N ALA A 348 -5.27 -3.08 -14.69
CA ALA A 348 -5.72 -2.83 -13.32
C ALA A 348 -6.99 -3.61 -13.00
N GLN A 349 -7.94 -3.66 -13.94
CA GLN A 349 -9.18 -4.42 -13.81
C GLN A 349 -8.95 -5.94 -13.75
N GLU A 350 -8.09 -6.46 -14.60
CA GLU A 350 -7.82 -7.89 -14.70
C GLU A 350 -6.98 -8.42 -13.52
N ARG A 351 -5.94 -7.67 -13.11
CA ARG A 351 -4.90 -8.20 -12.23
C ARG A 351 -4.95 -7.68 -10.80
N PHE A 352 -5.59 -6.54 -10.57
CA PHE A 352 -5.51 -5.80 -9.30
C PHE A 352 -6.88 -5.38 -8.77
N SER A 353 -7.96 -6.04 -9.18
CA SER A 353 -9.28 -5.82 -8.58
C SER A 353 -9.32 -6.33 -7.15
N LEU A 354 -10.11 -5.66 -6.30
CA LEU A 354 -10.30 -6.07 -4.91
C LEU A 354 -10.89 -7.49 -4.83
N ASP A 355 -11.87 -7.80 -5.67
CA ASP A 355 -12.52 -9.12 -5.68
C ASP A 355 -11.52 -10.24 -5.97
N ALA A 356 -10.62 -10.06 -6.96
CA ALA A 356 -9.57 -11.03 -7.27
C ALA A 356 -8.58 -11.19 -6.09
N SER A 357 -8.19 -10.08 -5.45
CA SER A 357 -7.29 -10.10 -4.29
C SER A 357 -7.92 -10.84 -3.11
N VAL A 358 -9.20 -10.60 -2.84
CA VAL A 358 -9.94 -11.26 -1.76
C VAL A 358 -10.12 -12.74 -2.06
N MET A 359 -10.47 -13.10 -3.29
CA MET A 359 -10.59 -14.50 -3.72
C MET A 359 -9.28 -15.28 -3.46
N HIS A 360 -8.14 -14.76 -3.89
CA HIS A 360 -6.84 -15.40 -3.64
C HIS A 360 -6.49 -15.48 -2.14
N MET A 361 -6.92 -14.48 -1.35
CA MET A 361 -6.75 -14.51 0.10
C MET A 361 -7.60 -15.62 0.73
N GLU A 362 -8.83 -15.78 0.32
CA GLU A 362 -9.74 -16.83 0.79
C GLU A 362 -9.26 -18.24 0.37
N GLU A 363 -8.69 -18.37 -0.83
CA GLU A 363 -8.05 -19.61 -1.31
C GLU A 363 -6.89 -19.99 -0.39
N LEU A 364 -5.97 -19.05 -0.09
CA LEU A 364 -4.87 -19.27 0.85
C LEU A 364 -5.37 -19.71 2.23
N TYR A 365 -6.41 -19.07 2.75
CA TYR A 365 -7.00 -19.45 4.03
C TYR A 365 -7.57 -20.87 3.98
N GLY A 366 -8.24 -21.24 2.90
CA GLY A 366 -8.77 -22.57 2.67
C GLY A 366 -7.67 -23.65 2.63
N GLU A 367 -6.57 -23.37 1.90
CA GLU A 367 -5.40 -24.27 1.82
C GLU A 367 -4.78 -24.53 3.21
N LEU A 368 -4.56 -23.49 4.00
CA LEU A 368 -3.94 -23.62 5.32
C LEU A 368 -4.79 -24.42 6.29
N LEU A 369 -6.11 -24.25 6.24
CA LEU A 369 -7.04 -25.01 7.07
C LEU A 369 -7.14 -26.49 6.64
N ALA A 370 -7.04 -26.78 5.33
CA ALA A 370 -7.03 -28.16 4.83
C ALA A 370 -5.77 -28.90 5.31
N VAL A 371 -4.61 -28.25 5.27
CA VAL A 371 -3.34 -28.83 5.79
C VAL A 371 -3.43 -29.11 7.29
N GLN A 372 -4.08 -28.25 8.06
CA GLN A 372 -4.27 -28.46 9.50
C GLN A 372 -5.14 -29.68 9.81
N LYS A 373 -6.27 -29.84 9.10
CA LYS A 373 -7.17 -30.98 9.27
C LYS A 373 -6.51 -32.32 8.93
N GLY A 374 -5.51 -32.34 8.04
CA GLY A 374 -4.77 -33.53 7.67
C GLY A 374 -3.64 -33.91 8.65
N ARG A 375 -3.33 -33.05 9.64
CA ARG A 375 -2.29 -33.28 10.66
C ARG A 375 -2.86 -33.70 12.03
N GLY A 376 -4.16 -33.63 12.23
CA GLY A 376 -4.87 -34.07 13.43
C GLY A 376 -5.54 -35.41 13.20
#